data_0afba5fb6fd010e707af8506150b2aee
#
_entry.id   0afba5fb6fd010e707af8506150b2aee
#
_cell.length_a   1.000
_cell.length_b   1.000
_cell.length_c   1.000
_cell.angle_alpha   90.00
_cell.angle_beta   90.00
_cell.angle_gamma   90.00
#
_symmetry.space_group_name_H-M   'P 1'
#
loop_
_entity.id
_entity.type
_entity.pdbx_description
1 polymer ?
#
loop_
_entity_poly.entity_id
_entity_poly.type
_entity_poly.pdbx_seq_one_letter_code
_entity_poly.pdbx_strand_id
1 'polypeptide(L)'
;MKLSDENNINSNNDLDRGVLLEDKPKTKKPSMYNVLLLNDDYTPMEFVVLILESVFNKKEEEATQIMLHVHKNGIGVCGTFTYEVAEAKCKTVMDLAKKHEHPLQCTMEKN
;
A
#
# COMPACT_ATOMS: atom_id res chain seq x y z
N MET A 1 -5.42 -26.37 -14.43
CA MET A 1 -5.64 -26.56 -14.72
C MET A 1 -5.98 -26.61 -14.05
N LYS A 2 -5.61 -26.77 -14.53
CA LYS A 2 -5.88 -26.97 -14.91
C LYS A 2 -6.07 -26.43 -14.28
N LEU A 3 -5.83 -26.67 -14.58
CA LEU A 3 -6.04 -26.70 -14.85
C LEU A 3 -6.30 -26.42 -14.12
N SER A 4 -6.00 -26.92 -14.52
CA SER A 4 -6.30 -26.88 -14.62
C SER A 4 -6.64 -26.78 -13.68
N ASP A 5 -6.48 -27.20 -14.02
CA ASP A 5 -6.84 -27.48 -13.95
C ASP A 5 -6.97 -27.37 -13.05
N GLU A 6 -6.85 -27.41 -13.28
CA GLU A 6 -6.98 -27.61 -13.27
C GLU A 6 -7.18 -27.39 -12.36
N ASN A 7 -6.85 -28.00 -12.60
CA ASN A 7 -7.15 -28.16 -12.43
C ASN A 7 -7.43 -28.27 -11.58
N ASN A 8 -7.07 -28.55 -11.80
CA ASN A 8 -7.50 -28.89 -11.59
C ASN A 8 -7.69 -29.25 -10.67
N ILE A 9 -7.46 -29.68 -10.84
CA ILE A 9 -7.83 -30.08 -10.43
C ILE A 9 -8.17 -30.43 -9.51
N ASN A 10 -7.92 -30.71 -9.63
CA ASN A 10 -8.44 -31.05 -9.12
C ASN A 10 -8.75 -31.34 -8.23
N SER A 11 -8.41 -31.65 -8.39
CA SER A 11 -8.91 -31.91 -7.88
C SER A 11 -9.09 -32.23 -7.00
N ASN A 12 -8.80 -32.63 -7.22
CA ASN A 12 -9.29 -32.97 -6.67
C ASN A 12 -9.37 -33.28 -5.81
N ASN A 13 -8.89 -33.44 -6.04
CA ASN A 13 -9.24 -33.65 -5.42
C ASN A 13 -9.47 -33.82 -4.47
N ASP A 14 -9.15 -33.95 -4.65
CA ASP A 14 -9.55 -33.92 -3.84
C ASP A 14 -9.89 -34.30 -3.08
N LEU A 15 -9.55 -34.58 -3.35
CA LEU A 15 -10.06 -34.72 -2.75
C LEU A 15 -10.22 -35.10 -2.19
N ASP A 16 -10.04 -35.57 -2.59
CA ASP A 16 -10.37 -35.61 -2.04
C ASP A 16 -10.35 -35.71 -1.41
N ARG A 17 -10.00 -35.96 -1.50
CA ARG A 17 -10.03 -35.59 -0.89
C ARG A 17 -10.28 -35.24 0.11
N GLY A 18 -10.19 -35.27 -0.05
CA GLY A 18 -10.33 -34.53 0.75
C GLY A 18 -10.21 -34.31 1.45
N VAL A 19 -10.06 -34.23 1.58
CA VAL A 19 -9.89 -33.54 2.12
C VAL A 19 -9.76 -33.10 2.62
N LEU A 20 -9.42 -33.05 2.63
CA LEU A 20 -9.26 -32.29 2.94
C LEU A 20 -9.18 -31.75 3.48
N LEU A 21 -8.95 -31.69 3.52
CA LEU A 21 -8.86 -30.84 3.83
C LEU A 21 -9.06 -30.29 4.47
N GLU A 22 -8.98 -30.09 4.69
CA GLU A 22 -9.05 -29.25 5.08
C GLU A 22 -9.14 -28.55 5.68
N ASP A 23 -8.73 -28.42 5.97
CA ASP A 23 -8.88 -27.67 6.48
C ASP A 23 -8.66 -26.86 6.46
N LYS A 24 -8.79 -26.53 6.38
CA LYS A 24 -8.38 -25.70 6.27
C LYS A 24 -7.69 -24.94 7.03
N PRO A 25 -7.12 -24.73 6.76
CA PRO A 25 -6.22 -24.05 7.56
C PRO A 25 -6.67 -22.68 7.73
N LYS A 26 -6.32 -22.15 8.71
CA LYS A 26 -6.61 -20.94 8.99
C LYS A 26 -5.62 -20.11 8.47
N THR A 27 -5.69 -19.69 7.24
CA THR A 27 -4.83 -18.73 6.73
C THR A 27 -5.24 -17.45 7.35
N LYS A 28 -4.41 -16.89 8.14
CA LYS A 28 -4.67 -15.60 8.64
C LYS A 28 -4.36 -14.61 7.57
N LYS A 29 -5.20 -13.63 7.43
CA LYS A 29 -4.93 -12.51 6.54
C LYS A 29 -3.75 -11.74 7.09
N PRO A 30 -2.81 -11.30 6.24
CA PRO A 30 -1.71 -10.47 6.72
C PRO A 30 -2.24 -9.15 7.26
N SER A 31 -1.54 -8.62 8.23
CA SER A 31 -1.85 -7.30 8.75
C SER A 31 -1.61 -6.27 7.66
N MET A 32 -2.45 -5.26 7.63
CA MET A 32 -2.32 -4.15 6.69
C MET A 32 -1.75 -2.95 7.42
N TYR A 33 -1.08 -2.11 6.66
CA TYR A 33 -0.42 -0.92 7.20
C TYR A 33 -0.81 0.30 6.40
N ASN A 34 -1.11 1.36 7.10
CA ASN A 34 -1.39 2.66 6.49
C ASN A 34 -0.08 3.38 6.27
N VAL A 35 0.11 3.90 5.06
CA VAL A 35 1.26 4.74 4.76
C VAL A 35 0.81 6.19 4.91
N LEU A 36 1.55 6.94 5.70
CA LEU A 36 1.18 8.29 6.12
C LEU A 36 2.20 9.30 5.64
N LEU A 37 1.72 10.45 5.16
CA LEU A 37 2.56 11.59 4.89
C LEU A 37 2.39 12.60 6.03
N LEU A 38 3.51 13.19 6.42
CA LEU A 38 3.49 14.22 7.46
C LEU A 38 3.75 15.57 6.82
N ASN A 39 2.98 16.56 7.25
CA ASN A 39 3.14 17.91 6.74
C ASN A 39 4.44 18.55 7.24
N ASP A 40 5.03 19.39 6.41
CA ASP A 40 6.14 20.25 6.82
C ASP A 40 5.99 21.56 6.06
N ASP A 41 6.76 22.57 6.47
CA ASP A 41 6.60 23.91 5.94
C ASP A 41 7.43 24.18 4.69
N TYR A 42 8.24 23.22 4.26
CA TYR A 42 9.22 23.46 3.20
C TYR A 42 8.98 22.67 1.93
N THR A 43 8.30 21.54 2.01
CA THR A 43 8.03 20.73 0.83
C THR A 43 6.91 21.38 0.01
N PRO A 44 7.14 21.64 -1.28
CA PRO A 44 6.10 22.27 -2.11
C PRO A 44 4.89 21.37 -2.26
N MET A 45 3.71 21.97 -2.31
CA MET A 45 2.46 21.24 -2.47
C MET A 45 2.45 20.41 -3.75
N GLU A 46 2.97 20.97 -4.85
CA GLU A 46 2.99 20.24 -6.11
C GLU A 46 3.90 19.01 -6.04
N PHE A 47 4.92 19.01 -5.20
CA PHE A 47 5.75 17.83 -5.01
C PHE A 47 4.95 16.74 -4.30
N VAL A 48 4.15 17.10 -3.30
CA VAL A 48 3.30 16.15 -2.57
C VAL A 48 2.29 15.54 -3.53
N VAL A 49 1.67 16.35 -4.38
CA VAL A 49 0.72 15.84 -5.37
C VAL A 49 1.43 14.88 -6.33
N LEU A 50 2.64 15.25 -6.77
CA LEU A 50 3.42 14.38 -7.66
C LEU A 50 3.70 13.01 -7.01
N ILE A 51 4.08 13.02 -5.75
CA ILE A 51 4.33 11.79 -4.99
C ILE A 51 3.05 10.94 -4.93
N LEU A 52 1.93 11.57 -4.63
CA LEU A 52 0.67 10.83 -4.53
C LEU A 52 0.25 10.24 -5.87
N GLU A 53 0.52 10.95 -6.96
CA GLU A 53 0.21 10.43 -8.29
C GLU A 53 1.16 9.32 -8.71
N SER A 54 2.47 9.52 -8.52
CA SER A 54 3.47 8.61 -9.09
C SER A 54 3.74 7.39 -8.20
N VAL A 55 3.75 7.56 -6.89
CA VAL A 55 4.05 6.45 -5.97
C VAL A 55 2.79 5.73 -5.55
N PHE A 56 1.69 6.45 -5.35
CA PHE A 56 0.45 5.87 -4.84
C PHE A 56 -0.64 5.75 -5.89
N ASN A 57 -0.34 6.07 -7.13
CA ASN A 57 -1.25 5.93 -8.26
C ASN A 57 -2.60 6.62 -8.07
N LYS A 58 -2.59 7.76 -7.39
CA LYS A 58 -3.80 8.54 -7.21
C LYS A 58 -4.05 9.40 -8.44
N LYS A 59 -5.32 9.64 -8.74
CA LYS A 59 -5.67 10.60 -9.78
C LYS A 59 -5.44 12.01 -9.23
N GLU A 60 -5.30 12.96 -10.13
CA GLU A 60 -4.94 14.32 -9.74
C GLU A 60 -5.90 14.90 -8.71
N GLU A 61 -7.20 14.71 -8.91
CA GLU A 61 -8.19 15.23 -7.97
C GLU A 61 -8.04 14.64 -6.59
N GLU A 62 -7.87 13.32 -6.53
CA GLU A 62 -7.72 12.64 -5.25
C GLU A 62 -6.39 13.01 -4.61
N ALA A 63 -5.33 13.08 -5.40
CA ALA A 63 -4.01 13.47 -4.91
C ALA A 63 -4.06 14.87 -4.29
N THR A 64 -4.75 15.79 -4.96
CA THR A 64 -4.90 17.14 -4.46
C THR A 64 -5.67 17.17 -3.14
N GLN A 65 -6.72 16.36 -3.04
CA GLN A 65 -7.51 16.30 -1.80
C GLN A 65 -6.69 15.75 -0.65
N ILE A 66 -5.90 14.70 -0.91
CA ILE A 66 -5.04 14.13 0.13
C ILE A 66 -3.99 15.15 0.56
N MET A 67 -3.38 15.85 -0.41
CA MET A 67 -2.39 16.86 -0.13
C MET A 67 -2.96 17.96 0.77
N LEU A 68 -4.17 18.43 0.45
CA LEU A 68 -4.81 19.46 1.25
C LEU A 68 -5.14 18.95 2.64
N HIS A 69 -5.54 17.67 2.76
CA HIS A 69 -5.81 17.08 4.06
C HIS A 69 -4.55 17.02 4.92
N VAL A 70 -3.43 16.61 4.33
CA VAL A 70 -2.15 16.58 5.02
C VAL A 70 -1.75 17.98 5.48
N HIS A 71 -1.91 18.96 4.58
CA HIS A 71 -1.56 20.34 4.89
C HIS A 71 -2.40 20.87 6.05
N LYS A 72 -3.69 20.57 6.04
CA LYS A 72 -4.61 21.10 7.03
C LYS A 72 -4.53 20.38 8.37
N ASN A 73 -4.38 19.07 8.34
CA ASN A 73 -4.45 18.24 9.56
C ASN A 73 -3.08 17.78 10.07
N GLY A 74 -2.03 18.03 9.31
CA GLY A 74 -0.67 17.67 9.72
C GLY A 74 -0.26 16.27 9.29
N ILE A 75 -1.21 15.40 8.98
CA ILE A 75 -0.93 14.02 8.62
C ILE A 75 -2.07 13.50 7.77
N GLY A 76 -1.78 12.58 6.85
CA GLY A 76 -2.82 11.97 6.04
C GLY A 76 -2.40 10.61 5.51
N VAL A 77 -3.39 9.76 5.28
CA VAL A 77 -3.18 8.41 4.79
C VAL A 77 -3.11 8.45 3.26
N CYS A 78 -2.04 7.87 2.71
CA CYS A 78 -1.87 7.78 1.26
C CYS A 78 -2.42 6.48 0.71
N GLY A 79 -2.47 5.44 1.51
CA GLY A 79 -2.96 4.14 1.09
C GLY A 79 -2.68 3.10 2.16
N THR A 80 -3.25 1.92 1.97
CA THR A 80 -3.14 0.82 2.92
C THR A 80 -2.59 -0.39 2.17
N PHE A 81 -1.53 -0.98 2.69
CA PHE A 81 -0.78 -2.03 2.01
C PHE A 81 -0.31 -3.07 3.00
N THR A 82 0.16 -4.21 2.48
CA THR A 82 0.87 -5.16 3.33
C THR A 82 2.17 -4.52 3.81
N TYR A 83 2.77 -5.12 4.84
CA TYR A 83 3.95 -4.53 5.48
C TYR A 83 5.05 -4.24 4.46
N GLU A 84 5.37 -5.23 3.63
CA GLU A 84 6.50 -5.08 2.71
C GLU A 84 6.25 -4.01 1.66
N VAL A 85 5.03 -3.96 1.16
CA VAL A 85 4.67 -2.94 0.17
C VAL A 85 4.67 -1.56 0.81
N ALA A 86 4.11 -1.45 2.02
CA ALA A 86 4.09 -0.18 2.75
C ALA A 86 5.51 0.32 2.99
N GLU A 87 6.40 -0.58 3.42
CA GLU A 87 7.78 -0.21 3.67
C GLU A 87 8.46 0.28 2.40
N ALA A 88 8.25 -0.42 1.29
CA ALA A 88 8.81 -0.02 0.01
C ALA A 88 8.30 1.35 -0.44
N LYS A 89 7.00 1.60 -0.23
CA LYS A 89 6.42 2.90 -0.59
C LYS A 89 7.03 4.02 0.25
N CYS A 90 7.17 3.80 1.56
CA CYS A 90 7.79 4.79 2.43
C CYS A 90 9.22 5.10 1.99
N LYS A 91 9.98 4.06 1.67
CA LYS A 91 11.35 4.24 1.23
C LYS A 91 11.41 5.02 -0.07
N THR A 92 10.54 4.70 -1.03
CA THR A 92 10.50 5.40 -2.31
C THR A 92 10.20 6.88 -2.11
N VAL A 93 9.22 7.20 -1.27
CA VAL A 93 8.87 8.59 -0.99
C VAL A 93 10.06 9.34 -0.37
N MET A 94 10.67 8.73 0.64
CA MET A 94 11.79 9.38 1.34
C MET A 94 12.99 9.57 0.42
N ASP A 95 13.27 8.58 -0.44
CA ASP A 95 14.37 8.70 -1.39
C ASP A 95 14.12 9.81 -2.40
N LEU A 96 12.89 9.92 -2.92
CA LEU A 96 12.55 10.97 -3.86
C LEU A 96 12.62 12.36 -3.19
N ALA A 97 12.10 12.45 -1.97
CA ALA A 97 12.15 13.71 -1.24
C ALA A 97 13.59 14.15 -1.01
N LYS A 98 14.44 13.21 -0.61
CA LYS A 98 15.84 13.50 -0.37
C LYS A 98 16.54 13.92 -1.65
N LYS A 99 16.25 13.24 -2.76
CA LYS A 99 16.84 13.57 -4.05
C LYS A 99 16.52 15.01 -4.47
N HIS A 100 15.31 15.47 -4.16
CA HIS A 100 14.88 16.80 -4.50
C HIS A 100 15.07 17.79 -3.34
N GLU A 101 15.75 17.36 -2.30
CA GLU A 101 16.10 18.20 -1.16
C GLU A 101 14.88 18.74 -0.42
N HIS A 102 13.86 17.91 -0.30
CA HIS A 102 12.66 18.25 0.48
C HIS A 102 12.64 17.44 1.77
N PRO A 103 12.23 18.06 2.89
CA PRO A 103 12.21 17.35 4.18
C PRO A 103 10.94 16.53 4.40
N LEU A 104 10.22 16.20 3.35
CA LEU A 104 8.98 15.42 3.45
C LEU A 104 9.24 14.10 4.16
N GLN A 105 8.39 13.77 5.14
CA GLN A 105 8.47 12.53 5.88
C GLN A 105 7.31 11.63 5.56
N CYS A 106 7.59 10.35 5.50
CA CYS A 106 6.60 9.32 5.22
C CYS A 106 6.82 8.20 6.21
N THR A 107 5.75 7.74 6.83
CA THR A 107 5.83 6.67 7.80
C THR A 107 4.69 5.70 7.59
N MET A 108 4.68 4.63 8.37
CA MET A 108 3.61 3.64 8.27
C MET A 108 3.19 3.24 9.68
N GLU A 109 1.93 2.85 9.80
CA GLU A 109 1.42 2.33 11.06
C GLU A 109 0.46 1.20 10.78
N LYS A 110 0.36 0.28 11.73
CA LYS A 110 -0.53 -0.87 11.56
C LYS A 110 -1.97 -0.38 11.56
N ASN A 111 -2.71 -0.89 10.60
CA ASN A 111 -4.10 -0.50 10.39
C ASN A 111 -4.99 -1.06 11.50
#